data_ad371e531503f398a5e2b1101fe1a02a
#
_entry.id   ad371e531503f398a5e2b1101fe1a02a
#
_cell.length_a   1.000
_cell.length_b   1.000
_cell.length_c   1.000
_cell.angle_alpha   90.00
_cell.angle_beta   90.00
_cell.angle_gamma   90.00
#
_symmetry.space_group_name_H-M   'P 1'
#
loop_
_entity.id
_entity.type
_entity.pdbx_description
1 polymer ?
#
loop_
_entity_poly.entity_id
_entity_poly.type
_entity_poly.pdbx_seq_one_letter_code
_entity_poly.pdbx_strand_id
1 'polypeptide(L)' 'MFWWFERGGNYLRCETQQVATGGYQLRIVNPDGSERVEHFDDSNDLTKRQHDVIDEITREGWTGPHGWVL' A
#
# COMPACT_ATOMS: atom_id res chain seq x y z
N MET A 1 -0.62 -6.81 6.67
CA MET A 1 0.23 -7.10 5.50
C MET A 1 1.09 -5.88 5.20
N PHE A 2 2.33 -6.09 4.86
CA PHE A 2 3.31 -5.02 4.61
C PHE A 2 4.09 -5.33 3.34
N TRP A 3 4.30 -4.29 2.49
CA TRP A 3 5.13 -4.41 1.29
C TRP A 3 5.75 -3.06 0.95
N TRP A 4 6.76 -3.07 0.09
CA TRP A 4 7.41 -1.82 -0.31
C TRP A 4 7.87 -1.87 -1.77
N PHE A 5 8.17 -0.68 -2.28
CA PHE A 5 8.68 -0.48 -3.62
C PHE A 5 9.97 0.33 -3.55
N GLU A 6 10.81 0.18 -4.54
CA GLU A 6 12.08 0.90 -4.64
C GLU A 6 12.21 1.59 -5.99
N ARG A 7 12.79 2.78 -5.98
CA ARG A 7 13.15 3.50 -7.20
C ARG A 7 14.30 4.47 -6.86
N GLY A 8 15.50 4.26 -7.51
CA GLY A 8 16.62 5.16 -7.35
C GLY A 8 17.10 5.36 -5.92
N GLY A 9 17.03 4.30 -5.10
CA GLY A 9 17.43 4.37 -3.70
C GLY A 9 16.36 4.90 -2.76
N ASN A 10 15.19 5.28 -3.28
CA ASN A 10 14.06 5.69 -2.47
C ASN A 10 13.09 4.53 -2.25
N TYR A 11 12.38 4.58 -1.13
CA TYR A 11 11.42 3.54 -0.77
C TYR A 11 10.04 4.13 -0.57
N LEU A 12 9.03 3.43 -1.08
CA LEU A 12 7.63 3.72 -0.85
C LEU A 12 7.04 2.51 -0.15
N ARG A 13 6.42 2.72 1.02
CA ARG A 13 5.93 1.63 1.86
C ARG A 13 4.42 1.60 1.90
N CYS A 14 3.86 0.40 1.90
CA CYS A 14 2.42 0.18 2.01
C CYS A 14 2.14 -0.80 3.13
N GLU A 15 1.06 -0.55 3.85
CA GLU A 15 0.63 -1.39 4.96
C GLU A 15 -0.89 -1.48 4.98
N THR A 16 -1.42 -2.69 5.21
CA THR A 16 -2.84 -2.87 5.47
C THR A 16 -3.03 -3.49 6.82
N GLN A 17 -4.11 -3.11 7.51
CA GLN A 17 -4.47 -3.68 8.79
C GLN A 17 -5.97 -3.64 8.99
N GLN A 18 -6.45 -4.55 9.83
CA GLN A 18 -7.83 -4.55 10.27
C GLN A 18 -7.97 -3.56 11.43
N VAL A 19 -9.03 -2.75 11.39
CA VAL A 19 -9.27 -1.74 12.42
C VAL A 19 -10.17 -2.32 13.52
N ALA A 20 -9.86 -2.01 14.78
CA ALA A 20 -10.58 -2.57 15.93
C ALA A 20 -12.07 -2.22 15.93
N THR A 21 -12.44 -1.08 15.37
CA THR A 21 -13.84 -0.63 15.28
C THR A 21 -14.60 -1.22 14.09
N GLY A 22 -13.94 -2.09 13.33
CA GLY A 22 -14.45 -2.69 12.11
C GLY A 22 -13.86 -2.06 10.86
N GLY A 23 -13.80 -2.85 9.80
CA GLY A 23 -13.23 -2.39 8.53
C GLY A 23 -11.70 -2.52 8.46
N TYR A 24 -11.14 -1.88 7.45
CA TYR A 24 -9.75 -2.03 7.07
C TYR A 24 -9.12 -0.69 6.75
N GLN A 25 -7.79 -0.63 6.84
CA GLN A 25 -7.02 0.57 6.56
C GLN A 25 -5.85 0.23 5.64
N LEU A 26 -5.63 1.09 4.65
CA LEU A 26 -4.45 1.06 3.79
C LEU A 26 -3.64 2.32 4.06
N ARG A 27 -2.37 2.15 4.41
CA ARG A 27 -1.44 3.27 4.64
C ARG A 27 -0.35 3.24 3.59
N ILE A 28 -0.09 4.38 2.97
CA ILE A 28 0.97 4.55 1.99
C ILE A 28 1.92 5.61 2.53
N VAL A 29 3.19 5.26 2.69
CA VAL A 29 4.22 6.18 3.20
C VAL A 29 5.18 6.50 2.06
N ASN A 30 5.23 7.76 1.68
CA ASN A 30 6.10 8.25 0.61
C ASN A 30 7.55 8.39 1.08
N PRO A 31 8.52 8.47 0.15
CA PRO A 31 9.94 8.62 0.53
C PRO A 31 10.24 9.84 1.39
N ASP A 32 9.45 10.90 1.27
CA ASP A 32 9.62 12.12 2.06
C ASP A 32 9.02 12.02 3.47
N GLY A 33 8.42 10.87 3.80
CA GLY A 33 7.79 10.64 5.09
C GLY A 33 6.31 11.00 5.14
N SER A 34 5.77 11.63 4.10
CA SER A 34 4.34 11.93 4.06
C SER A 34 3.52 10.65 3.94
N GLU A 35 2.35 10.64 4.53
CA GLU A 35 1.48 9.47 4.56
C GLU A 35 0.10 9.77 3.97
N ARG A 36 -0.47 8.75 3.37
CA ARG A 36 -1.87 8.75 2.97
C ARG A 36 -2.53 7.52 3.57
N VAL A 37 -3.68 7.72 4.22
CA VAL A 37 -4.43 6.64 4.87
C VAL A 37 -5.81 6.60 4.26
N GLU A 38 -6.23 5.41 3.83
CA GLU A 38 -7.55 5.16 3.26
C GLU A 38 -8.26 4.10 4.09
N HIS A 39 -9.55 4.27 4.28
CA HIS A 39 -10.39 3.34 5.07
C HIS A 39 -11.38 2.63 4.16
N PHE A 40 -11.62 1.35 4.47
CA PHE A 40 -12.55 0.49 3.73
C PHE A 40 -13.39 -0.32 4.70
N ASP A 41 -14.68 -0.42 4.41
CA ASP A 41 -15.59 -1.25 5.23
C ASP A 41 -15.56 -2.71 4.79
N ASP A 42 -15.20 -2.97 3.55
CA ASP A 42 -15.26 -4.28 2.91
C ASP A 42 -13.86 -4.71 2.46
N SER A 43 -13.49 -5.95 2.74
CA SER A 43 -12.20 -6.50 2.34
C SER A 43 -12.04 -6.57 0.82
N ASN A 44 -13.13 -6.72 0.08
CA ASN A 44 -13.07 -6.73 -1.39
C ASN A 44 -12.67 -5.37 -1.94
N ASP A 45 -13.18 -4.29 -1.35
CA ASP A 45 -12.82 -2.93 -1.73
C ASP A 45 -11.36 -2.66 -1.42
N LEU A 46 -10.86 -3.12 -0.28
CA LEU A 46 -9.44 -3.03 0.07
C LEU A 46 -8.58 -3.75 -0.95
N THR A 47 -8.92 -5.00 -1.29
CA THR A 47 -8.17 -5.81 -2.25
C THR A 47 -8.13 -5.13 -3.62
N LYS A 48 -9.25 -4.61 -4.07
CA LYS A 48 -9.33 -3.89 -5.34
C LYS A 48 -8.43 -2.66 -5.34
N ARG A 49 -8.46 -1.90 -4.24
CA ARG A 49 -7.63 -0.70 -4.11
C ARG A 49 -6.13 -1.05 -4.06
N GLN A 50 -5.78 -2.16 -3.40
CA GLN A 50 -4.39 -2.63 -3.38
C GLN A 50 -3.86 -2.89 -4.79
N HIS A 51 -4.65 -3.56 -5.64
CA HIS A 51 -4.27 -3.82 -7.03
C HIS A 51 -4.10 -2.52 -7.81
N ASP A 52 -5.02 -1.58 -7.65
CA ASP A 52 -4.94 -0.28 -8.33
C ASP A 52 -3.69 0.49 -7.90
N VAL A 53 -3.38 0.50 -6.61
CA VAL A 53 -2.21 1.19 -6.07
C VAL A 53 -0.92 0.57 -6.61
N ILE A 54 -0.83 -0.75 -6.62
CA ILE A 54 0.33 -1.46 -7.15
C ILE A 54 0.53 -1.12 -8.62
N ASP A 55 -0.55 -1.11 -9.40
CA ASP A 55 -0.49 -0.76 -10.82
C ASP A 55 -0.02 0.68 -11.04
N GLU A 56 -0.56 1.62 -10.27
CA GLU A 56 -0.17 3.03 -10.35
C GLU A 56 1.31 3.21 -10.03
N ILE A 57 1.77 2.59 -8.95
CA ILE A 57 3.16 2.73 -8.48
C ILE A 57 4.13 2.09 -9.48
N THR A 58 3.83 0.89 -9.97
CA THR A 58 4.70 0.22 -10.93
C THR A 58 4.75 0.95 -12.26
N ARG A 59 3.65 1.60 -12.64
CA ARG A 59 3.56 2.40 -13.86
C ARG A 59 4.46 3.64 -13.79
N GLU A 60 4.72 4.13 -12.58
CA GLU A 60 5.62 5.27 -12.34
C GLU A 60 7.09 4.86 -12.28
N GLY A 61 7.41 3.59 -12.53
CA GLY A 61 8.79 3.10 -12.60
C GLY A 61 9.33 2.53 -11.30
N TRP A 62 8.49 2.35 -10.29
CA TRP A 62 8.90 1.71 -9.05
C TRP A 62 8.99 0.19 -9.25
N THR A 63 9.99 -0.43 -8.64
CA THR A 63 10.14 -1.90 -8.64
C THR A 63 9.48 -2.49 -7.41
N GLY A 64 8.85 -3.63 -7.58
CA GLY A 64 8.14 -4.32 -6.51
C GLY A 64 6.79 -4.85 -6.98
N PRO A 65 5.94 -5.29 -6.04
CA PRO A 65 6.07 -5.18 -4.58
C PRO A 65 7.10 -6.15 -3.99
N HIS A 66 7.90 -5.66 -3.04
CA HIS A 66 8.81 -6.48 -2.26
C HIS A 66 8.18 -6.78 -0.91
N GLY A 67 8.57 -7.90 -0.29
CA GLY A 67 8.05 -8.27 1.03
C GLY A 67 6.58 -8.68 1.04
N TRP A 68 6.02 -8.94 -0.12
CA TRP A 68 4.64 -9.38 -0.26
C TRP A 68 4.54 -10.83 0.23
N VAL A 69 4.05 -11.00 1.44
CA VAL A 69 3.86 -12.32 2.05
C VAL A 69 2.37 -12.57 2.16
N LEU A 70 1.93 -13.64 1.56
CA LEU A 70 0.54 -14.07 1.65
C LEU A 70 0.37 -15.02 2.83
#